data_8881eeff93b14be5bd024a774eef9e45
#
_entry.id   8881eeff93b14be5bd024a774eef9e45
#
_cell.length_a   1.000
_cell.length_b   1.000
_cell.length_c   1.000
_cell.angle_alpha   90.00
_cell.angle_beta   90.00
_cell.angle_gamma   90.00
#
_symmetry.space_group_name_H-M   'P 1'
#
loop_
_entity.id
_entity.type
_entity.pdbx_description
1 polymer ?
#
loop_
_entity_poly.entity_id
_entity_poly.type
_entity_poly.pdbx_seq_one_letter_code
_entity_poly.pdbx_strand_id
1 'polypeptide(L)'
;MSGLQVNLAKSSILPVGQVDNIHLLAGVLGCTVDSFPTYYLGLPLGAKFKDKSIWEPVVERFVKKLFGWRANYLSKGGRLTLIRSVLSSIPTYFLSLFPIPASVAAKLEAIQRKFLWGSFSTDFKYHLVRWDIVKLPMSQGGLGVRDLKLFNEALLGKWLWRFTNEKTSLWRRVICTKYGEEGLGWFPSRPNGPYGVSLWRFICKGWDRFYPHLSFEVGVGSTILA
;
A
#
# COMPACT_ATOMS: atom_id res chain seq x y z
N MET A 1 11.36 33.27 1.42
CA MET A 1 12.31 32.16 1.61
C MET A 1 11.76 31.28 2.73
N SER A 2 11.82 29.96 2.60
CA SER A 2 11.17 29.01 3.54
C SER A 2 11.84 28.89 4.92
N GLY A 3 13.02 29.51 5.14
CA GLY A 3 13.81 29.33 6.38
C GLY A 3 14.38 27.91 6.60
N LEU A 4 14.13 26.99 5.66
CA LEU A 4 14.62 25.61 5.74
C LEU A 4 16.08 25.54 5.25
N GLN A 5 16.92 24.83 5.99
CA GLN A 5 18.30 24.54 5.59
C GLN A 5 18.41 23.04 5.24
N VAL A 6 19.15 22.75 4.15
CA VAL A 6 19.44 21.39 3.73
C VAL A 6 20.51 20.80 4.65
N ASN A 7 20.21 19.64 5.24
CA ASN A 7 21.21 18.89 6.01
C ASN A 7 21.95 17.94 5.08
N LEU A 8 23.13 18.35 4.64
CA LEU A 8 23.96 17.58 3.70
C LEU A 8 24.43 16.24 4.26
N ALA A 9 24.65 16.14 5.56
CA ALA A 9 25.04 14.87 6.20
C ALA A 9 23.91 13.80 6.16
N LYS A 10 22.64 14.22 5.96
CA LYS A 10 21.49 13.35 5.81
C LYS A 10 20.97 13.28 4.36
N SER A 11 21.64 13.99 3.47
CA SER A 11 21.27 14.01 2.04
C SER A 11 22.08 12.97 1.29
N SER A 12 21.45 12.28 0.36
CA SER A 12 22.10 11.33 -0.52
C SER A 12 21.71 11.60 -1.98
N ILE A 13 22.63 11.34 -2.89
CA ILE A 13 22.39 11.35 -4.33
C ILE A 13 22.15 9.92 -4.80
N LEU A 14 21.08 9.72 -5.57
CA LEU A 14 20.68 8.43 -6.10
C LEU A 14 20.79 8.45 -7.63
N PRO A 15 21.60 7.58 -8.26
CA PRO A 15 21.66 7.50 -9.71
C PRO A 15 20.36 6.90 -10.28
N VAL A 16 19.80 7.55 -11.30
CA VAL A 16 18.70 7.01 -12.10
C VAL A 16 19.23 6.73 -13.51
N GLY A 17 19.45 5.46 -13.83
CA GLY A 17 20.15 5.04 -15.03
C GLY A 17 21.67 5.00 -14.82
N GLN A 18 22.42 4.98 -15.94
CA GLN A 18 23.89 4.94 -15.91
C GLN A 18 24.43 6.36 -15.73
N VAL A 19 25.17 6.60 -14.64
CA VAL A 19 25.79 7.90 -14.31
C VAL A 19 27.24 7.65 -13.92
N ASP A 20 28.16 7.88 -14.85
CA ASP A 20 29.58 7.52 -14.67
C ASP A 20 30.31 8.40 -13.64
N ASN A 21 29.87 9.65 -13.46
CA ASN A 21 30.52 10.64 -12.59
C ASN A 21 29.80 10.89 -11.25
N ILE A 22 28.98 9.93 -10.76
CA ILE A 22 28.14 10.10 -9.56
C ILE A 22 28.93 10.50 -8.31
N HIS A 23 30.13 9.94 -8.12
CA HIS A 23 30.99 10.25 -6.97
C HIS A 23 31.52 11.67 -7.01
N LEU A 24 31.85 12.17 -8.20
CA LEU A 24 32.28 13.56 -8.38
C LEU A 24 31.13 14.52 -8.06
N LEU A 25 29.93 14.22 -8.56
CA LEU A 25 28.75 15.03 -8.28
C LEU A 25 28.38 15.00 -6.78
N ALA A 26 28.50 13.87 -6.12
CA ALA A 26 28.30 13.75 -4.67
C ALA A 26 29.34 14.60 -3.88
N GLY A 27 30.58 14.60 -4.31
CA GLY A 27 31.65 15.45 -3.73
C GLY A 27 31.35 16.93 -3.87
N VAL A 28 30.91 17.38 -5.05
CA VAL A 28 30.52 18.78 -5.29
C VAL A 28 29.36 19.22 -4.42
N LEU A 29 28.36 18.33 -4.24
CA LEU A 29 27.15 18.60 -3.43
C LEU A 29 27.39 18.41 -1.93
N GLY A 30 28.49 17.79 -1.52
CA GLY A 30 28.77 17.47 -0.12
C GLY A 30 27.82 16.43 0.49
N CYS A 31 27.32 15.48 -0.32
CA CYS A 31 26.41 14.44 0.12
C CYS A 31 26.94 13.03 -0.19
N THR A 32 26.31 12.00 0.37
CA THR A 32 26.68 10.61 0.13
C THR A 32 26.00 10.04 -1.12
N VAL A 33 26.63 9.04 -1.76
CA VAL A 33 25.99 8.25 -2.84
C VAL A 33 25.23 7.09 -2.20
N ASP A 34 23.97 6.92 -2.58
CA ASP A 34 23.11 5.81 -2.16
C ASP A 34 22.58 5.06 -3.39
N SER A 35 21.97 3.90 -3.19
CA SER A 35 21.41 3.05 -4.25
C SER A 35 19.99 2.61 -3.93
N PHE A 36 19.23 2.26 -4.98
CA PHE A 36 17.90 1.69 -4.81
C PHE A 36 17.98 0.19 -4.41
N PRO A 37 17.07 -0.28 -3.52
CA PRO A 37 16.00 0.46 -2.85
C PRO A 37 16.49 1.29 -1.65
N THR A 38 16.06 2.53 -1.56
CA THR A 38 16.32 3.41 -0.41
C THR A 38 15.01 3.71 0.35
N TYR A 39 15.12 4.18 1.61
CA TYR A 39 13.96 4.46 2.43
C TYR A 39 13.69 5.96 2.51
N TYR A 40 12.49 6.37 2.10
CA TYR A 40 11.99 7.72 2.25
C TYR A 40 10.68 7.73 3.04
N LEU A 41 10.65 8.48 4.16
CA LEU A 41 9.51 8.49 5.09
C LEU A 41 9.05 7.09 5.54
N GLY A 42 9.99 6.17 5.67
CA GLY A 42 9.72 4.77 6.04
C GLY A 42 9.17 3.90 4.91
N LEU A 43 9.18 4.38 3.66
CA LEU A 43 8.77 3.63 2.48
C LEU A 43 9.98 3.27 1.61
N PRO A 44 10.07 2.04 1.12
CA PRO A 44 11.15 1.61 0.23
C PRO A 44 10.91 2.15 -1.18
N LEU A 45 11.69 3.15 -1.59
CA LEU A 45 11.69 3.68 -2.95
C LEU A 45 12.54 2.78 -3.86
N GLY A 46 12.06 2.56 -5.09
CA GLY A 46 12.75 1.73 -6.07
C GLY A 46 12.68 0.21 -5.80
N ALA A 47 11.89 -0.23 -4.83
CA ALA A 47 11.68 -1.64 -4.58
C ALA A 47 11.01 -2.34 -5.77
N LYS A 48 11.37 -3.60 -6.00
CA LYS A 48 10.79 -4.41 -7.06
C LYS A 48 9.29 -4.64 -6.83
N PHE A 49 8.53 -4.72 -7.92
CA PHE A 49 7.10 -4.98 -7.85
C PHE A 49 6.81 -6.30 -7.12
N LYS A 50 5.92 -6.27 -6.12
CA LYS A 50 5.56 -7.40 -5.25
C LYS A 50 6.73 -8.00 -4.46
N ASP A 51 7.79 -7.24 -4.22
CA ASP A 51 8.84 -7.67 -3.32
C ASP A 51 8.26 -7.96 -1.93
N LYS A 52 8.60 -9.13 -1.39
CA LYS A 52 8.13 -9.56 -0.06
C LYS A 52 8.93 -8.93 1.06
N SER A 53 10.20 -8.64 0.81
CA SER A 53 11.12 -8.11 1.81
C SER A 53 10.69 -6.76 2.35
N ILE A 54 10.07 -5.92 1.51
CA ILE A 54 9.55 -4.60 1.93
C ILE A 54 8.47 -4.69 3.02
N TRP A 55 7.84 -5.85 3.19
CA TRP A 55 6.79 -6.09 4.17
C TRP A 55 7.33 -6.58 5.52
N GLU A 56 8.62 -6.93 5.62
CA GLU A 56 9.23 -7.39 6.87
C GLU A 56 9.04 -6.40 8.02
N PRO A 57 9.27 -5.09 7.85
CA PRO A 57 9.03 -4.12 8.91
C PRO A 57 7.56 -4.07 9.39
N VAL A 58 6.61 -4.37 8.49
CA VAL A 58 5.19 -4.45 8.83
C VAL A 58 4.93 -5.68 9.69
N VAL A 59 5.47 -6.84 9.29
CA VAL A 59 5.36 -8.10 10.04
C VAL A 59 5.99 -7.96 11.43
N GLU A 60 7.17 -7.37 11.52
CA GLU A 60 7.86 -7.11 12.80
C GLU A 60 7.03 -6.23 13.72
N ARG A 61 6.42 -5.16 13.18
CA ARG A 61 5.52 -4.29 13.96
C ARG A 61 4.31 -5.06 14.50
N PHE A 62 3.73 -5.99 13.71
CA PHE A 62 2.66 -6.87 14.18
C PHE A 62 3.14 -7.70 15.37
N VAL A 63 4.27 -8.38 15.21
CA VAL A 63 4.83 -9.25 16.27
C VAL A 63 5.17 -8.44 17.52
N LYS A 64 5.83 -7.30 17.38
CA LYS A 64 6.20 -6.41 18.49
C LYS A 64 4.98 -5.91 19.26
N LYS A 65 3.90 -5.53 18.57
CA LYS A 65 2.64 -5.12 19.23
C LYS A 65 2.01 -6.27 19.98
N LEU A 66 1.95 -7.44 19.40
CA LEU A 66 1.38 -8.63 20.04
C LEU A 66 2.17 -9.07 21.26
N PHE A 67 3.51 -8.97 21.21
CA PHE A 67 4.37 -9.32 22.33
C PHE A 67 4.14 -8.40 23.54
N GLY A 68 3.84 -7.11 23.30
CA GLY A 68 3.46 -6.16 24.35
C GLY A 68 2.09 -6.43 24.97
N TRP A 69 1.22 -7.18 24.26
CA TRP A 69 -0.10 -7.52 24.76
C TRP A 69 -0.06 -8.91 25.40
N ARG A 70 -0.17 -8.95 26.71
CA ARG A 70 -0.26 -10.22 27.45
C ARG A 70 -1.58 -10.92 27.09
N ALA A 71 -1.57 -11.70 25.98
CA ALA A 71 -2.75 -12.34 25.43
C ALA A 71 -3.53 -13.18 26.45
N ASN A 72 -2.85 -13.75 27.46
CA ASN A 72 -3.48 -14.59 28.47
C ASN A 72 -4.49 -13.85 29.35
N TYR A 73 -4.35 -12.52 29.47
CA TYR A 73 -5.25 -11.68 30.29
C TYR A 73 -6.39 -11.03 29.50
N LEU A 74 -6.39 -11.19 28.19
CA LEU A 74 -7.40 -10.57 27.33
C LEU A 74 -8.52 -11.55 26.97
N SER A 75 -9.77 -11.10 27.14
CA SER A 75 -10.94 -11.82 26.64
C SER A 75 -10.91 -11.91 25.09
N LYS A 76 -11.67 -12.84 24.50
CA LYS A 76 -11.79 -12.95 23.04
C LYS A 76 -12.31 -11.64 22.42
N GLY A 77 -13.26 -10.96 23.07
CA GLY A 77 -13.76 -9.64 22.67
C GLY A 77 -12.66 -8.58 22.67
N GLY A 78 -11.87 -8.50 23.75
CA GLY A 78 -10.73 -7.58 23.82
C GLY A 78 -9.68 -7.82 22.75
N ARG A 79 -9.36 -9.08 22.44
CA ARG A 79 -8.46 -9.44 21.33
C ARG A 79 -9.03 -9.01 19.98
N LEU A 80 -10.32 -9.25 19.74
CA LEU A 80 -11.00 -8.83 18.50
C LEU A 80 -10.95 -7.31 18.34
N THR A 81 -11.22 -6.56 19.39
CA THR A 81 -11.12 -5.09 19.39
C THR A 81 -9.72 -4.62 19.01
N LEU A 82 -8.66 -5.23 19.58
CA LEU A 82 -7.27 -4.90 19.23
C LEU A 82 -6.90 -5.27 17.78
N ILE A 83 -7.40 -6.39 17.26
CA ILE A 83 -7.23 -6.74 15.85
C ILE A 83 -7.85 -5.66 14.96
N ARG A 84 -9.09 -5.27 15.25
CA ARG A 84 -9.85 -4.32 14.42
C ARG A 84 -9.28 -2.90 14.49
N SER A 85 -8.88 -2.43 15.68
CA SER A 85 -8.44 -1.05 15.88
C SER A 85 -6.95 -0.86 15.61
N VAL A 86 -6.10 -1.77 16.04
CA VAL A 86 -4.65 -1.59 15.99
C VAL A 86 -4.00 -2.42 14.88
N LEU A 87 -4.18 -3.74 14.88
CA LEU A 87 -3.50 -4.59 13.88
C LEU A 87 -3.94 -4.28 12.45
N SER A 88 -5.22 -3.96 12.25
CA SER A 88 -5.72 -3.59 10.92
C SER A 88 -5.19 -2.24 10.42
N SER A 89 -4.72 -1.36 11.30
CA SER A 89 -4.18 -0.05 10.91
C SER A 89 -2.68 -0.09 10.57
N ILE A 90 -1.91 -1.00 11.15
CA ILE A 90 -0.45 -1.09 10.94
C ILE A 90 -0.05 -1.18 9.46
N PRO A 91 -0.66 -2.05 8.61
CA PRO A 91 -0.26 -2.18 7.22
C PRO A 91 -0.83 -1.10 6.31
N THR A 92 -1.78 -0.25 6.77
CA THR A 92 -2.54 0.68 5.93
C THR A 92 -1.66 1.58 5.08
N TYR A 93 -0.56 2.09 5.65
CA TYR A 93 0.38 2.96 4.95
C TYR A 93 1.05 2.25 3.76
N PHE A 94 1.53 1.02 3.97
CA PHE A 94 2.09 0.19 2.90
C PHE A 94 1.02 -0.25 1.89
N LEU A 95 -0.16 -0.65 2.37
CA LEU A 95 -1.29 -1.05 1.53
C LEU A 95 -1.80 0.06 0.61
N SER A 96 -1.62 1.32 0.98
CA SER A 96 -2.04 2.46 0.15
C SER A 96 -1.12 2.71 -1.06
N LEU A 97 0.08 2.13 -1.07
CA LEU A 97 1.11 2.38 -2.07
C LEU A 97 1.62 1.11 -2.75
N PHE A 98 1.58 -0.04 -2.07
CA PHE A 98 2.13 -1.28 -2.59
C PHE A 98 1.07 -2.39 -2.66
N PRO A 99 1.05 -3.21 -3.72
CA PRO A 99 0.21 -4.39 -3.79
C PRO A 99 0.74 -5.46 -2.82
N ILE A 100 -0.12 -5.94 -1.94
CA ILE A 100 0.27 -6.96 -0.96
C ILE A 100 0.44 -8.33 -1.64
N PRO A 101 1.60 -9.01 -1.49
CA PRO A 101 1.75 -10.39 -1.93
C PRO A 101 0.83 -11.33 -1.15
N ALA A 102 0.25 -12.32 -1.82
CA ALA A 102 -0.68 -13.27 -1.19
C ALA A 102 -0.06 -14.00 0.03
N SER A 103 1.24 -14.31 -0.04
CA SER A 103 1.98 -14.95 1.06
C SER A 103 2.12 -14.04 2.28
N VAL A 104 2.31 -12.73 2.08
CA VAL A 104 2.39 -11.75 3.17
C VAL A 104 1.03 -11.56 3.81
N ALA A 105 -0.03 -11.42 3.01
CA ALA A 105 -1.39 -11.35 3.53
C ALA A 105 -1.73 -12.57 4.38
N ALA A 106 -1.44 -13.79 3.87
CA ALA A 106 -1.66 -15.02 4.60
C ALA A 106 -0.86 -15.08 5.93
N LYS A 107 0.40 -14.59 5.93
CA LYS A 107 1.25 -14.52 7.13
C LYS A 107 0.64 -13.58 8.18
N LEU A 108 0.20 -12.39 7.79
CA LEU A 108 -0.43 -11.43 8.69
C LEU A 108 -1.77 -11.95 9.22
N GLU A 109 -2.60 -12.55 8.37
CA GLU A 109 -3.87 -13.18 8.78
C GLU A 109 -3.64 -14.37 9.72
N ALA A 110 -2.60 -15.17 9.51
CA ALA A 110 -2.24 -16.26 10.42
C ALA A 110 -1.85 -15.74 11.82
N ILE A 111 -1.12 -14.62 11.87
CA ILE A 111 -0.78 -13.95 13.14
C ILE A 111 -2.03 -13.46 13.85
N GLN A 112 -2.96 -12.78 13.13
CA GLN A 112 -4.23 -12.30 13.70
C GLN A 112 -5.08 -13.47 14.22
N ARG A 113 -5.15 -14.57 13.48
CA ARG A 113 -5.89 -15.78 13.84
C ARG A 113 -5.33 -16.41 15.11
N LYS A 114 -4.03 -16.59 15.19
CA LYS A 114 -3.36 -17.10 16.39
C LYS A 114 -3.63 -16.22 17.60
N PHE A 115 -3.63 -14.91 17.44
CA PHE A 115 -3.93 -13.98 18.52
C PHE A 115 -5.39 -14.07 18.97
N LEU A 116 -6.34 -14.09 18.05
CA LEU A 116 -7.77 -14.16 18.38
C LEU A 116 -8.09 -15.42 19.19
N TRP A 117 -7.56 -16.55 18.77
CA TRP A 117 -7.86 -17.84 19.40
C TRP A 117 -6.94 -18.19 20.57
N GLY A 118 -5.89 -17.37 20.80
CA GLY A 118 -4.96 -17.56 21.93
C GLY A 118 -3.96 -18.68 21.75
N SER A 119 -3.62 -19.04 20.51
CA SER A 119 -2.67 -20.12 20.17
C SER A 119 -1.21 -19.67 20.20
N PHE A 120 -0.82 -18.79 21.15
CA PHE A 120 0.57 -18.37 21.32
C PHE A 120 1.34 -19.23 22.34
N SER A 121 0.62 -20.01 23.16
CA SER A 121 1.20 -21.03 24.00
C SER A 121 1.42 -22.33 23.21
N THR A 122 2.23 -23.24 23.74
CA THR A 122 2.51 -24.57 23.15
C THR A 122 1.25 -25.41 22.94
N ASP A 123 0.14 -25.05 23.58
CA ASP A 123 -1.12 -25.78 23.46
C ASP A 123 -1.85 -25.42 22.18
N PHE A 124 -2.13 -26.42 21.38
CA PHE A 124 -2.99 -26.29 20.22
C PHE A 124 -4.41 -25.91 20.64
N LYS A 125 -4.89 -24.77 20.17
CA LYS A 125 -6.28 -24.33 20.39
C LYS A 125 -7.06 -24.40 19.10
N TYR A 126 -8.23 -25.04 19.16
CA TYR A 126 -9.14 -25.11 18.03
C TYR A 126 -9.63 -23.73 17.61
N HIS A 127 -9.65 -23.49 16.30
CA HIS A 127 -10.27 -22.31 15.73
C HIS A 127 -11.77 -22.54 15.63
N LEU A 128 -12.58 -21.85 16.41
CA LEU A 128 -14.02 -22.07 16.52
C LEU A 128 -14.79 -21.73 15.25
N VAL A 129 -14.27 -20.80 14.43
CA VAL A 129 -14.91 -20.30 13.22
C VAL A 129 -13.90 -20.18 12.09
N ARG A 130 -14.29 -20.48 10.88
CA ARG A 130 -13.47 -20.27 9.68
C ARG A 130 -13.10 -18.80 9.55
N TRP A 131 -11.85 -18.52 9.16
CA TRP A 131 -11.33 -17.16 9.07
C TRP A 131 -12.07 -16.28 8.06
N ASP A 132 -12.58 -16.88 6.99
CA ASP A 132 -13.36 -16.16 5.98
C ASP A 132 -14.67 -15.61 6.57
N ILE A 133 -15.32 -16.35 7.47
CA ILE A 133 -16.50 -15.89 8.20
C ILE A 133 -16.13 -14.77 9.18
N VAL A 134 -14.99 -14.88 9.87
CA VAL A 134 -14.48 -13.83 10.78
C VAL A 134 -14.28 -12.50 10.04
N LYS A 135 -13.87 -12.54 8.76
CA LYS A 135 -13.66 -11.35 7.92
C LYS A 135 -14.96 -10.72 7.39
N LEU A 136 -16.07 -11.43 7.39
CA LEU A 136 -17.33 -10.87 6.92
C LEU A 136 -17.77 -9.66 7.75
N PRO A 137 -18.51 -8.72 7.15
CA PRO A 137 -19.16 -7.62 7.87
C PRO A 137 -20.06 -8.14 9.01
N MET A 138 -20.20 -7.35 10.06
CA MET A 138 -21.10 -7.71 11.18
C MET A 138 -22.55 -7.86 10.75
N SER A 139 -22.99 -7.11 9.75
CA SER A 139 -24.31 -7.22 9.13
C SER A 139 -24.55 -8.57 8.44
N GLN A 140 -23.49 -9.31 8.11
CA GLN A 140 -23.53 -10.62 7.48
C GLN A 140 -23.12 -11.75 8.45
N GLY A 141 -23.19 -11.49 9.76
CA GLY A 141 -22.85 -12.47 10.78
C GLY A 141 -21.35 -12.69 11.02
N GLY A 142 -20.49 -11.86 10.42
CA GLY A 142 -19.04 -11.89 10.66
C GLY A 142 -18.59 -11.06 11.85
N LEU A 143 -17.28 -11.05 12.11
CA LEU A 143 -16.67 -10.25 13.17
C LEU A 143 -16.05 -8.94 12.65
N GLY A 144 -16.19 -8.61 11.38
CA GLY A 144 -15.72 -7.36 10.79
C GLY A 144 -14.19 -7.17 10.84
N VAL A 145 -13.43 -8.26 10.85
CA VAL A 145 -11.96 -8.19 10.67
C VAL A 145 -11.68 -7.89 9.19
N ARG A 146 -10.83 -6.90 8.93
CA ARG A 146 -10.53 -6.49 7.55
C ARG A 146 -9.85 -7.60 6.76
N ASP A 147 -10.38 -7.88 5.57
CA ASP A 147 -9.65 -8.64 4.57
C ASP A 147 -8.55 -7.76 3.97
N LEU A 148 -7.29 -8.13 4.20
CA LEU A 148 -6.14 -7.31 3.79
C LEU A 148 -6.01 -7.17 2.28
N LYS A 149 -6.45 -8.17 1.51
CA LYS A 149 -6.39 -8.13 0.04
C LYS A 149 -7.44 -7.18 -0.52
N LEU A 150 -8.69 -7.31 -0.07
CA LEU A 150 -9.78 -6.41 -0.49
C LEU A 150 -9.50 -4.97 -0.04
N PHE A 151 -8.97 -4.80 1.16
CA PHE A 151 -8.60 -3.48 1.66
C PHE A 151 -7.46 -2.85 0.87
N ASN A 152 -6.46 -3.64 0.46
CA ASN A 152 -5.39 -3.17 -0.42
C ASN A 152 -5.93 -2.76 -1.80
N GLU A 153 -6.82 -3.57 -2.40
CA GLU A 153 -7.47 -3.22 -3.66
C GLU A 153 -8.26 -1.90 -3.56
N ALA A 154 -9.01 -1.71 -2.48
CA ALA A 154 -9.75 -0.47 -2.24
C ALA A 154 -8.84 0.74 -2.07
N LEU A 155 -7.76 0.62 -1.29
CA LEU A 155 -6.79 1.71 -1.09
C LEU A 155 -6.05 2.06 -2.38
N LEU A 156 -5.69 1.08 -3.20
CA LEU A 156 -5.07 1.30 -4.50
C LEU A 156 -6.07 1.85 -5.52
N GLY A 157 -7.35 1.48 -5.42
CA GLY A 157 -8.44 2.06 -6.22
C GLY A 157 -8.59 3.58 -6.06
N LYS A 158 -8.17 4.14 -4.92
CA LYS A 158 -8.09 5.59 -4.72
C LYS A 158 -7.25 6.29 -5.79
N TRP A 159 -6.22 5.65 -6.33
CA TRP A 159 -5.40 6.23 -7.38
C TRP A 159 -6.14 6.33 -8.71
N LEU A 160 -7.10 5.43 -8.98
CA LEU A 160 -8.00 5.54 -10.14
C LEU A 160 -8.92 6.75 -9.99
N TRP A 161 -9.51 6.94 -8.81
CA TRP A 161 -10.30 8.13 -8.49
C TRP A 161 -9.50 9.43 -8.64
N ARG A 162 -8.30 9.47 -8.08
CA ARG A 162 -7.42 10.63 -8.21
C ARG A 162 -7.03 10.91 -9.65
N PHE A 163 -6.84 9.87 -10.47
CA PHE A 163 -6.49 10.00 -11.89
C PHE A 163 -7.56 10.77 -12.65
N THR A 164 -8.83 10.52 -12.39
CA THR A 164 -9.95 11.22 -13.03
C THR A 164 -10.10 12.65 -12.56
N ASN A 165 -9.82 12.94 -11.29
CA ASN A 165 -10.08 14.23 -10.66
C ASN A 165 -8.89 15.20 -10.68
N GLU A 166 -7.65 14.70 -10.57
CA GLU A 166 -6.44 15.53 -10.46
C GLU A 166 -5.75 15.74 -11.81
N LYS A 167 -6.44 16.38 -12.77
CA LYS A 167 -5.95 16.55 -14.16
C LYS A 167 -4.60 17.27 -14.27
N THR A 168 -4.28 18.20 -13.38
CA THR A 168 -3.07 19.04 -13.43
C THR A 168 -1.91 18.49 -12.61
N SER A 169 -2.10 17.40 -11.85
CA SER A 169 -1.06 16.86 -10.97
C SER A 169 0.14 16.30 -11.72
N LEU A 170 1.36 16.53 -11.18
CA LEU A 170 2.60 16.05 -11.79
C LEU A 170 2.61 14.53 -11.99
N TRP A 171 2.19 13.79 -10.98
CA TRP A 171 2.15 12.33 -11.05
C TRP A 171 1.26 11.82 -12.18
N ARG A 172 0.09 12.46 -12.41
CA ARG A 172 -0.81 12.11 -13.52
C ARG A 172 -0.15 12.40 -14.87
N ARG A 173 0.51 13.56 -15.01
CA ARG A 173 1.26 13.90 -16.24
C ARG A 173 2.31 12.83 -16.56
N VAL A 174 3.08 12.38 -15.57
CA VAL A 174 4.06 11.29 -15.74
C VAL A 174 3.39 9.99 -16.20
N ILE A 175 2.26 9.63 -15.60
CA ILE A 175 1.49 8.44 -15.98
C ILE A 175 0.97 8.56 -17.42
N CYS A 176 0.37 9.68 -17.79
CA CYS A 176 -0.16 9.91 -19.15
C CYS A 176 0.97 9.90 -20.20
N THR A 177 2.11 10.52 -19.92
CA THR A 177 3.28 10.48 -20.81
C THR A 177 3.80 9.05 -21.02
N LYS A 178 3.77 8.23 -19.97
CA LYS A 178 4.32 6.87 -20.05
C LYS A 178 3.35 5.83 -20.61
N TYR A 179 2.07 5.94 -20.27
CA TYR A 179 1.08 4.89 -20.58
C TYR A 179 -0.05 5.36 -21.49
N GLY A 180 -0.15 6.65 -21.74
CA GLY A 180 -1.27 7.26 -22.46
C GLY A 180 -2.52 7.44 -21.62
N GLU A 181 -3.53 8.05 -22.19
CA GLU A 181 -4.87 8.19 -21.62
C GLU A 181 -5.94 7.90 -22.69
N GLU A 182 -7.10 7.44 -22.27
CA GLU A 182 -8.24 7.11 -23.11
C GLU A 182 -9.49 7.87 -22.69
N GLY A 183 -10.46 8.01 -23.58
CA GLY A 183 -11.78 8.53 -23.26
C GLY A 183 -11.78 9.96 -22.70
N LEU A 184 -11.21 10.94 -23.42
CA LEU A 184 -11.13 12.35 -23.00
C LEU A 184 -10.43 12.56 -21.64
N GLY A 185 -9.49 11.68 -21.30
CA GLY A 185 -8.73 11.74 -20.06
C GLY A 185 -9.49 11.25 -18.82
N TRP A 186 -10.62 10.58 -19.00
CA TRP A 186 -11.37 9.99 -17.88
C TRP A 186 -10.85 8.61 -17.47
N PHE A 187 -10.28 7.87 -18.44
CA PHE A 187 -9.82 6.52 -18.24
C PHE A 187 -8.29 6.44 -18.35
N PRO A 188 -7.64 5.72 -17.44
CA PRO A 188 -6.25 5.37 -17.67
C PRO A 188 -6.17 4.39 -18.84
N SER A 189 -5.29 4.65 -19.82
CA SER A 189 -5.00 3.67 -20.84
C SER A 189 -4.52 2.37 -20.20
N ARG A 190 -5.06 1.24 -20.65
CA ARG A 190 -4.61 -0.07 -20.18
C ARG A 190 -3.21 -0.33 -20.74
N PRO A 191 -2.16 -0.42 -19.91
CA PRO A 191 -0.81 -0.59 -20.43
C PRO A 191 -0.68 -1.96 -21.13
N ASN A 192 -0.74 -1.98 -22.45
CA ASN A 192 -0.65 -3.19 -23.27
C ASN A 192 0.78 -3.47 -23.77
N GLY A 193 1.78 -2.68 -23.36
CA GLY A 193 3.13 -2.76 -23.88
C GLY A 193 4.11 -3.57 -23.02
N PRO A 194 5.36 -3.71 -23.49
CA PRO A 194 6.42 -4.47 -22.84
C PRO A 194 6.99 -3.81 -21.56
N TYR A 195 6.38 -2.75 -21.09
CA TYR A 195 6.82 -1.97 -19.90
C TYR A 195 6.75 -2.72 -18.56
N GLY A 196 6.91 -4.03 -18.59
CA GLY A 196 7.07 -4.86 -17.39
C GLY A 196 5.85 -4.89 -16.48
N VAL A 197 6.06 -5.43 -15.29
CA VAL A 197 5.05 -5.53 -14.23
C VAL A 197 5.16 -4.28 -13.38
N SER A 198 4.34 -3.25 -13.65
CA SER A 198 4.35 -1.99 -12.90
C SER A 198 3.19 -1.91 -11.91
N LEU A 199 3.38 -1.08 -10.88
CA LEU A 199 2.32 -0.75 -9.92
C LEU A 199 1.08 -0.19 -10.64
N TRP A 200 1.26 0.73 -11.59
CA TRP A 200 0.16 1.33 -12.33
C TRP A 200 -0.66 0.30 -13.11
N ARG A 201 0.01 -0.64 -13.78
CA ARG A 201 -0.68 -1.75 -14.45
C ARG A 201 -1.51 -2.60 -13.48
N PHE A 202 -1.02 -2.81 -12.27
CA PHE A 202 -1.77 -3.52 -11.23
C PHE A 202 -3.00 -2.72 -10.78
N ILE A 203 -2.87 -1.40 -10.61
CA ILE A 203 -3.97 -0.51 -10.24
C ILE A 203 -5.04 -0.50 -11.35
N CYS A 204 -4.64 -0.37 -12.62
CA CYS A 204 -5.56 -0.37 -13.76
C CYS A 204 -6.36 -1.69 -13.91
N LYS A 205 -5.81 -2.83 -13.48
CA LYS A 205 -6.57 -4.10 -13.44
C LYS A 205 -7.77 -4.05 -12.48
N GLY A 206 -7.75 -3.17 -11.50
CA GLY A 206 -8.86 -2.93 -10.58
C GLY A 206 -10.00 -2.11 -11.18
N TRP A 207 -9.83 -1.56 -12.41
CA TRP A 207 -10.81 -0.67 -13.05
C TRP A 207 -12.18 -1.30 -13.19
N ASP A 208 -12.28 -2.53 -13.66
CA ASP A 208 -13.55 -3.21 -13.90
C ASP A 208 -14.37 -3.43 -12.60
N ARG A 209 -13.69 -3.50 -11.45
CA ARG A 209 -14.34 -3.55 -10.13
C ARG A 209 -14.66 -2.17 -9.59
N PHE A 210 -13.87 -1.16 -9.95
CA PHE A 210 -14.02 0.22 -9.47
C PHE A 210 -15.12 0.96 -10.23
N TYR A 211 -15.20 0.80 -11.54
CA TYR A 211 -16.12 1.51 -12.42
C TYR A 211 -17.60 1.43 -12.02
N PRO A 212 -18.16 0.26 -11.62
CA PRO A 212 -19.57 0.15 -11.21
C PRO A 212 -19.93 1.00 -9.97
N HIS A 213 -18.93 1.47 -9.22
CA HIS A 213 -19.13 2.31 -8.03
C HIS A 213 -18.99 3.81 -8.31
N LEU A 214 -18.80 4.20 -9.59
CA LEU A 214 -18.75 5.59 -10.01
C LEU A 214 -20.13 6.08 -10.41
N SER A 215 -20.45 7.30 -10.00
CA SER A 215 -21.56 8.08 -10.53
C SER A 215 -21.01 9.34 -11.20
N PHE A 216 -21.58 9.70 -12.33
CA PHE A 216 -21.19 10.89 -13.08
C PHE A 216 -22.29 11.94 -12.91
N GLU A 217 -21.92 13.11 -12.42
CA GLU A 217 -22.82 14.28 -12.42
C GLU A 217 -22.52 15.12 -13.66
N VAL A 218 -23.56 15.39 -14.44
CA VAL A 218 -23.45 16.29 -15.61
C VAL A 218 -23.41 17.72 -15.10
N GLY A 219 -22.23 18.34 -15.18
CA GLY A 219 -22.06 19.76 -14.85
C GLY A 219 -22.61 20.69 -15.95
N VAL A 220 -22.22 21.95 -15.91
CA VAL A 220 -22.68 23.03 -16.78
C VAL A 220 -22.23 22.93 -18.25
N GLY A 221 -21.72 21.78 -18.66
CA GLY A 221 -21.32 21.50 -20.04
C GLY A 221 -19.94 22.03 -20.47
N SER A 222 -19.32 22.91 -19.72
CA SER A 222 -18.02 23.53 -20.07
C SER A 222 -16.83 22.57 -20.00
N THR A 223 -16.97 21.40 -19.40
CA THR A 223 -15.92 20.40 -19.24
C THR A 223 -16.07 19.18 -20.17
N ILE A 224 -17.14 19.10 -20.95
CA ILE A 224 -17.39 17.97 -21.87
C ILE A 224 -16.64 18.14 -23.20
N LEU A 225 -16.14 19.31 -23.51
CA LEU A 225 -15.54 19.66 -24.81
C LEU A 225 -14.03 19.97 -24.75
N ALA A 226 -13.33 19.64 -23.67
CA ALA A 226 -11.89 19.87 -23.60
C ALA A 226 -11.08 18.56 -23.64
#